data_a54d8997afc19f55d43a4fbe9ad56317
#
_entry.id   a54d8997afc19f55d43a4fbe9ad56317
#
_cell.length_a   1.000
_cell.length_b   1.000
_cell.length_c   1.000
_cell.angle_alpha   90.00
_cell.angle_beta   90.00
_cell.angle_gamma   90.00
#
_symmetry.space_group_name_H-M   'P 1'
#
loop_
_entity.id
_entity.type
_entity.pdbx_description
1 polymer ?
#
loop_
_entity_poly.entity_id
_entity_poly.type
_entity_poly.pdbx_seq_one_letter_code
_entity_poly.pdbx_strand_id
1 'polypeptide(L)'
;AAGLLILYYRLLPEFLQSHQGRLLPNVKNVLNYLNQNETGYTSALLTGNVGHAAHMKLKHYGIENYFDYSLSAFGELSEDRTILAQAAFQKIYVKNPAIKPEEVTIIGDTPNDIKCANAIGARSLIVLAGSSYSAEELAKHNPWKIIDKLPDKSQEFLTELADRRN
;
A
#
# COMPACT_ATOMS: atom_id res chain seq x y z
N ALA A 1 1.75 -26.83 7.59
CA ALA A 1 1.85 -25.41 7.13
C ALA A 1 3.12 -25.14 6.30
N ALA A 2 4.33 -25.54 6.77
CA ALA A 2 5.60 -25.23 6.08
C ALA A 2 5.68 -25.79 4.64
N GLY A 3 5.25 -27.04 4.41
CA GLY A 3 5.30 -27.67 3.08
C GLY A 3 4.43 -26.97 2.03
N LEU A 4 3.26 -26.46 2.43
CA LEU A 4 2.36 -25.72 1.54
C LEU A 4 2.98 -24.36 1.12
N LEU A 5 3.65 -23.70 2.05
CA LEU A 5 4.30 -22.42 1.79
C LEU A 5 5.50 -22.57 0.82
N ILE A 6 6.29 -23.65 0.99
CA ILE A 6 7.39 -23.98 0.07
C ILE A 6 6.86 -24.25 -1.35
N LEU A 7 5.78 -25.02 -1.47
CA LEU A 7 5.13 -25.28 -2.76
C LEU A 7 4.62 -23.99 -3.39
N TYR A 8 3.98 -23.12 -2.61
CA TYR A 8 3.51 -21.81 -3.07
C TYR A 8 4.64 -20.95 -3.64
N TYR A 9 5.76 -20.82 -2.93
CA TYR A 9 6.91 -20.05 -3.42
C TYR A 9 7.53 -20.64 -4.70
N ARG A 10 7.52 -21.96 -4.84
CA ARG A 10 8.03 -22.64 -6.03
C ARG A 10 7.16 -22.38 -7.26
N LEU A 11 5.83 -22.39 -7.10
CA LEU A 11 4.87 -22.22 -8.20
C LEU A 11 4.60 -20.75 -8.54
N LEU A 12 4.79 -19.82 -7.59
CA LEU A 12 4.44 -18.43 -7.77
C LEU A 12 5.11 -17.75 -8.99
N PRO A 13 6.39 -17.97 -9.32
CA PRO A 13 7.02 -17.37 -10.49
C PRO A 13 6.38 -17.80 -11.81
N GLU A 14 6.08 -19.09 -11.96
CA GLU A 14 5.42 -19.63 -13.16
C GLU A 14 4.01 -19.08 -13.29
N PHE A 15 3.29 -19.01 -12.18
CA PHE A 15 1.95 -18.41 -12.12
C PHE A 15 1.97 -16.94 -12.52
N LEU A 16 2.92 -16.15 -12.01
CA LEU A 16 3.06 -14.72 -12.36
C LEU A 16 3.38 -14.51 -13.84
N GLN A 17 4.19 -15.40 -14.45
CA GLN A 17 4.49 -15.33 -15.89
C GLN A 17 3.29 -15.66 -16.76
N SER A 18 2.45 -16.61 -16.36
CA SER A 18 1.26 -17.03 -17.09
C SER A 18 0.04 -16.15 -16.83
N HIS A 19 0.03 -15.40 -15.73
CA HIS A 19 -1.10 -14.58 -15.32
C HIS A 19 -1.04 -13.20 -15.98
N GLN A 20 -2.18 -12.76 -16.54
CA GLN A 20 -2.29 -11.44 -17.20
C GLN A 20 -2.44 -10.27 -16.20
N GLY A 21 -1.78 -10.35 -15.05
CA GLY A 21 -1.73 -9.25 -14.10
C GLY A 21 -0.98 -8.04 -14.67
N ARG A 22 -1.37 -6.84 -14.26
CA ARG A 22 -0.71 -5.60 -14.67
C ARG A 22 -0.65 -4.63 -13.52
N LEU A 23 0.34 -3.73 -13.55
CA LEU A 23 0.30 -2.53 -12.71
C LEU A 23 -0.86 -1.64 -13.16
N LEU A 24 -1.52 -1.04 -12.19
CA LEU A 24 -2.48 0.02 -12.50
C LEU A 24 -1.77 1.21 -13.16
N PRO A 25 -2.49 1.99 -13.98
CA PRO A 25 -1.92 3.18 -14.60
C PRO A 25 -1.24 4.10 -13.58
N ASN A 26 -0.11 4.66 -13.95
CA ASN A 26 0.66 5.66 -13.20
C ASN A 26 1.32 5.18 -11.88
N VAL A 27 1.10 3.93 -11.42
CA VAL A 27 1.73 3.40 -10.19
C VAL A 27 3.24 3.58 -10.22
N LYS A 28 3.90 3.13 -11.28
CA LYS A 28 5.36 3.21 -11.37
C LYS A 28 5.87 4.66 -11.45
N ASN A 29 5.15 5.54 -12.14
CA ASN A 29 5.50 6.95 -12.24
C ASN A 29 5.41 7.66 -10.88
N VAL A 30 4.33 7.39 -10.13
CA VAL A 30 4.13 7.95 -8.79
C VAL A 30 5.20 7.42 -7.84
N LEU A 31 5.45 6.10 -7.81
CA LEU A 31 6.48 5.51 -6.96
C LEU A 31 7.87 6.06 -7.26
N ASN A 32 8.22 6.18 -8.56
CA ASN A 32 9.48 6.76 -8.98
C ASN A 32 9.63 8.21 -8.50
N TYR A 33 8.57 9.00 -8.62
CA TYR A 33 8.56 10.38 -8.18
C TYR A 33 8.68 10.51 -6.66
N LEU A 34 7.96 9.69 -5.88
CA LEU A 34 8.04 9.66 -4.42
C LEU A 34 9.42 9.25 -3.92
N ASN A 35 10.12 8.39 -4.66
CA ASN A 35 11.46 7.92 -4.30
C ASN A 35 12.57 8.94 -4.64
N GLN A 36 12.27 10.04 -5.29
CA GLN A 36 13.20 11.14 -5.47
C GLN A 36 13.41 11.85 -4.14
N ASN A 37 14.69 12.01 -3.74
CA ASN A 37 15.11 12.41 -2.39
C ASN A 37 14.55 13.74 -1.85
N GLU A 38 13.92 14.55 -2.68
CA GLU A 38 13.42 15.88 -2.32
C GLU A 38 11.94 15.89 -1.93
N THR A 39 11.22 14.77 -2.04
CA THR A 39 9.78 14.75 -1.75
C THR A 39 9.45 14.69 -0.27
N GLY A 40 10.36 14.21 0.58
CA GLY A 40 10.12 13.98 2.00
C GLY A 40 9.19 12.81 2.33
N TYR A 41 8.76 12.03 1.31
CA TYR A 41 7.91 10.86 1.50
C TYR A 41 8.69 9.56 1.49
N THR A 42 8.24 8.58 2.25
CA THR A 42 8.75 7.20 2.26
C THR A 42 7.60 6.25 1.97
N SER A 43 7.80 5.35 1.00
CA SER A 43 6.81 4.33 0.67
C SER A 43 7.11 3.04 1.43
N ALA A 44 6.07 2.42 2.00
CA ALA A 44 6.15 1.14 2.70
C ALA A 44 4.97 0.24 2.29
N LEU A 45 5.05 -1.04 2.63
CA LEU A 45 4.03 -2.03 2.29
C LEU A 45 3.16 -2.38 3.49
N LEU A 46 1.86 -2.47 3.24
CA LEU A 46 0.90 -3.03 4.17
C LEU A 46 0.11 -4.12 3.41
N THR A 47 0.43 -5.38 3.64
CA THR A 47 -0.15 -6.47 2.85
C THR A 47 -0.37 -7.74 3.68
N GLY A 48 -1.49 -8.43 3.41
CA GLY A 48 -1.75 -9.78 3.93
C GLY A 48 -0.92 -10.87 3.26
N ASN A 49 -0.15 -10.56 2.20
CA ASN A 49 0.79 -11.51 1.65
C ASN A 49 1.97 -11.70 2.62
N VAL A 50 2.52 -12.93 2.65
CA VAL A 50 3.80 -13.18 3.32
C VAL A 50 4.91 -12.42 2.61
N GLY A 51 5.90 -11.90 3.36
CA GLY A 51 6.89 -10.95 2.85
C GLY A 51 7.66 -11.44 1.65
N HIS A 52 8.07 -12.73 1.64
CA HIS A 52 8.77 -13.31 0.50
C HIS A 52 7.91 -13.30 -0.78
N ALA A 53 6.64 -13.69 -0.69
CA ALA A 53 5.72 -13.66 -1.83
C ALA A 53 5.42 -12.23 -2.29
N ALA A 54 5.28 -11.29 -1.35
CA ALA A 54 5.12 -9.88 -1.69
C ALA A 54 6.32 -9.36 -2.49
N HIS A 55 7.54 -9.65 -2.03
CA HIS A 55 8.77 -9.29 -2.74
C HIS A 55 8.84 -9.90 -4.15
N MET A 56 8.53 -11.19 -4.29
CA MET A 56 8.51 -11.86 -5.60
C MET A 56 7.53 -11.19 -6.58
N LYS A 57 6.32 -10.85 -6.11
CA LYS A 57 5.32 -10.14 -6.90
C LYS A 57 5.81 -8.76 -7.33
N LEU A 58 6.33 -7.97 -6.41
CA LEU A 58 6.86 -6.64 -6.69
C LEU A 58 8.04 -6.68 -7.66
N LYS A 59 8.93 -7.66 -7.52
CA LYS A 59 10.04 -7.90 -8.42
C LYS A 59 9.58 -8.26 -9.83
N HIS A 60 8.55 -9.08 -9.96
CA HIS A 60 7.95 -9.41 -11.26
C HIS A 60 7.50 -8.15 -12.01
N TYR A 61 6.96 -7.16 -11.30
CA TYR A 61 6.53 -5.88 -11.88
C TYR A 61 7.62 -4.79 -11.89
N GLY A 62 8.83 -5.08 -11.39
CA GLY A 62 9.96 -4.15 -11.35
C GLY A 62 9.73 -2.92 -10.49
N ILE A 63 9.09 -3.11 -9.34
CA ILE A 63 8.78 -2.05 -8.37
C ILE A 63 9.21 -2.38 -6.94
N GLU A 64 9.96 -3.46 -6.73
CA GLU A 64 10.40 -3.90 -5.40
C GLU A 64 11.31 -2.89 -4.68
N ASN A 65 12.07 -2.10 -5.42
CA ASN A 65 13.07 -1.18 -4.87
C ASN A 65 12.48 0.17 -4.41
N TYR A 66 11.17 0.39 -4.60
CA TYR A 66 10.53 1.64 -4.20
C TYR A 66 10.09 1.66 -2.74
N PHE A 67 10.16 0.54 -2.02
CA PHE A 67 9.58 0.38 -0.69
C PHE A 67 10.63 0.18 0.40
N ASP A 68 10.44 0.86 1.53
CA ASP A 68 11.20 0.59 2.75
C ASP A 68 10.58 -0.61 3.48
N TYR A 69 11.22 -1.77 3.33
CA TYR A 69 10.78 -3.02 3.94
C TYR A 69 10.89 -3.00 5.47
N SER A 70 11.76 -2.16 6.02
CA SER A 70 11.91 -2.02 7.48
C SER A 70 10.69 -1.39 8.14
N LEU A 71 9.93 -0.60 7.40
CA LEU A 71 8.69 0.05 7.84
C LEU A 71 7.43 -0.74 7.45
N SER A 72 7.61 -1.82 6.66
CA SER A 72 6.52 -2.59 6.09
C SER A 72 5.96 -3.63 7.07
N ALA A 73 4.70 -4.06 6.85
CA ALA A 73 4.06 -5.15 7.59
C ALA A 73 3.43 -6.16 6.62
N PHE A 74 3.59 -7.44 6.95
CA PHE A 74 3.27 -8.58 6.11
C PHE A 74 2.41 -9.59 6.87
N GLY A 75 1.72 -10.45 6.11
CA GLY A 75 0.74 -11.41 6.61
C GLY A 75 1.27 -12.48 7.57
N GLU A 76 2.60 -12.64 7.71
CA GLU A 76 3.17 -13.53 8.73
C GLU A 76 2.87 -13.06 10.16
N LEU A 77 2.66 -11.75 10.34
CA LEU A 77 2.44 -11.18 11.66
C LEU A 77 1.02 -11.43 12.16
N SER A 78 0.01 -11.30 11.29
CA SER A 78 -1.40 -11.48 11.63
C SER A 78 -2.27 -11.65 10.38
N GLU A 79 -3.37 -12.38 10.50
CA GLU A 79 -4.45 -12.40 9.52
C GLU A 79 -5.30 -11.12 9.59
N ASP A 80 -5.36 -10.47 10.74
CA ASP A 80 -6.04 -9.19 10.92
C ASP A 80 -5.16 -8.04 10.41
N ARG A 81 -5.60 -7.42 9.32
CA ARG A 81 -4.87 -6.33 8.66
C ARG A 81 -4.78 -5.06 9.51
N THR A 82 -5.67 -4.86 10.48
CA THR A 82 -5.59 -3.72 11.41
C THR A 82 -4.39 -3.85 12.34
N ILE A 83 -4.07 -5.07 12.76
CA ILE A 83 -2.86 -5.38 13.53
C ILE A 83 -1.60 -5.12 12.70
N LEU A 84 -1.62 -5.46 11.40
CA LEU A 84 -0.52 -5.13 10.48
C LEU A 84 -0.32 -3.62 10.38
N ALA A 85 -1.41 -2.84 10.28
CA ALA A 85 -1.34 -1.39 10.21
C ALA A 85 -0.74 -0.79 11.49
N GLN A 86 -1.16 -1.27 12.67
CA GLN A 86 -0.59 -0.86 13.96
C GLN A 86 0.91 -1.17 14.05
N ALA A 87 1.32 -2.38 13.61
CA ALA A 87 2.72 -2.77 13.62
C ALA A 87 3.57 -1.94 12.66
N ALA A 88 3.08 -1.63 11.45
CA ALA A 88 3.75 -0.74 10.51
C ALA A 88 3.88 0.68 11.10
N PHE A 89 2.79 1.21 11.66
CA PHE A 89 2.81 2.54 12.27
C PHE A 89 3.78 2.61 13.46
N GLN A 90 3.85 1.58 14.30
CA GLN A 90 4.80 1.50 15.40
C GLN A 90 6.26 1.57 14.90
N LYS A 91 6.60 0.89 13.80
CA LYS A 91 7.94 0.97 13.19
C LYS A 91 8.24 2.38 12.68
N ILE A 92 7.25 3.03 12.04
CA ILE A 92 7.37 4.40 11.56
C ILE A 92 7.58 5.36 12.75
N TYR A 93 6.79 5.22 13.83
CA TYR A 93 6.89 6.03 15.03
C TYR A 93 8.24 5.87 15.74
N VAL A 94 8.78 4.64 15.83
CA VAL A 94 10.12 4.39 16.39
C VAL A 94 11.20 5.11 15.59
N LYS A 95 11.08 5.15 14.25
CA LYS A 95 12.04 5.84 13.37
C LYS A 95 11.88 7.37 13.41
N ASN A 96 10.66 7.85 13.56
CA ASN A 96 10.32 9.27 13.66
C ASN A 96 9.24 9.50 14.72
N PRO A 97 9.60 9.74 16.01
CA PRO A 97 8.62 9.94 17.07
C PRO A 97 7.79 11.22 16.95
N ALA A 98 8.17 12.14 16.07
CA ALA A 98 7.41 13.38 15.82
C ALA A 98 6.27 13.19 14.81
N ILE A 99 6.23 12.03 14.13
CA ILE A 99 5.20 11.79 13.12
C ILE A 99 3.82 11.68 13.76
N LYS A 100 2.86 12.29 13.12
CA LYS A 100 1.46 12.19 13.52
C LYS A 100 0.73 11.18 12.64
N PRO A 101 -0.28 10.48 13.16
CA PRO A 101 -1.06 9.52 12.37
C PRO A 101 -1.60 10.09 11.06
N GLU A 102 -2.10 11.33 11.08
CA GLU A 102 -2.64 12.03 9.91
C GLU A 102 -1.58 12.40 8.84
N GLU A 103 -0.30 12.23 9.13
CA GLU A 103 0.79 12.37 8.16
C GLU A 103 1.10 11.04 7.45
N VAL A 104 0.47 9.96 7.90
CA VAL A 104 0.53 8.65 7.23
C VAL A 104 -0.70 8.50 6.33
N THR A 105 -0.49 8.03 5.10
CA THR A 105 -1.58 7.75 4.17
C THR A 105 -1.51 6.29 3.74
N ILE A 106 -2.57 5.54 3.99
CA ILE A 106 -2.75 4.20 3.44
C ILE A 106 -3.45 4.33 2.09
N ILE A 107 -2.78 3.86 1.04
CA ILE A 107 -3.30 3.86 -0.33
C ILE A 107 -3.74 2.44 -0.67
N GLY A 108 -4.99 2.29 -1.06
CA GLY A 108 -5.56 0.98 -1.37
C GLY A 108 -6.81 1.08 -2.21
N ASP A 109 -7.55 -0.03 -2.32
CA ASP A 109 -8.71 -0.15 -3.20
C ASP A 109 -9.89 -0.89 -2.55
N THR A 110 -9.79 -1.22 -1.26
CA THR A 110 -10.78 -2.03 -0.54
C THR A 110 -11.25 -1.40 0.77
N PRO A 111 -12.41 -1.81 1.31
CA PRO A 111 -12.84 -1.44 2.66
C PRO A 111 -11.82 -1.79 3.76
N ASN A 112 -11.01 -2.82 3.56
CA ASN A 112 -9.98 -3.20 4.52
C ASN A 112 -8.86 -2.15 4.62
N ASP A 113 -8.52 -1.49 3.53
CA ASP A 113 -7.50 -0.42 3.53
C ASP A 113 -8.01 0.79 4.33
N ILE A 114 -9.31 1.11 4.20
CA ILE A 114 -9.96 2.15 5.01
C ILE A 114 -9.95 1.78 6.49
N LYS A 115 -10.30 0.53 6.83
CA LYS A 115 -10.27 0.04 8.22
C LYS A 115 -8.87 0.10 8.82
N CYS A 116 -7.85 -0.26 8.04
CA CYS A 116 -6.45 -0.16 8.45
C CYS A 116 -6.06 1.28 8.79
N ALA A 117 -6.42 2.23 7.94
CA ALA A 117 -6.15 3.65 8.17
C ALA A 117 -6.86 4.16 9.43
N ASN A 118 -8.16 3.86 9.56
CA ASN A 118 -8.96 4.26 10.72
C ASN A 118 -8.40 3.69 12.03
N ALA A 119 -7.88 2.45 12.02
CA ALA A 119 -7.33 1.78 13.20
C ALA A 119 -6.08 2.47 13.79
N ILE A 120 -5.39 3.30 13.00
CA ILE A 120 -4.19 4.03 13.41
C ILE A 120 -4.36 5.56 13.34
N GLY A 121 -5.54 6.05 13.00
CA GLY A 121 -5.80 7.48 12.80
C GLY A 121 -5.13 8.08 11.55
N ALA A 122 -4.73 7.24 10.60
CA ALA A 122 -4.12 7.64 9.35
C ALA A 122 -5.17 8.02 8.30
N ARG A 123 -4.73 8.64 7.22
CA ARG A 123 -5.55 8.90 6.05
C ARG A 123 -5.69 7.64 5.18
N SER A 124 -6.86 7.46 4.56
CA SER A 124 -7.07 6.42 3.54
C SER A 124 -7.36 7.06 2.19
N LEU A 125 -6.46 6.87 1.23
CA LEU A 125 -6.65 7.26 -0.16
C LEU A 125 -7.04 6.02 -0.97
N ILE A 126 -8.26 6.00 -1.49
CA ILE A 126 -8.80 4.87 -2.23
C ILE A 126 -8.75 5.14 -3.73
N VAL A 127 -8.22 4.18 -4.49
CA VAL A 127 -8.05 4.25 -5.95
C VAL A 127 -9.02 3.29 -6.61
N LEU A 128 -10.06 3.81 -7.27
CA LEU A 128 -11.13 3.00 -7.87
C LEU A 128 -10.65 2.12 -9.02
N ALA A 129 -9.62 2.52 -9.76
CA ALA A 129 -9.10 1.76 -10.91
C ALA A 129 -8.65 0.33 -10.55
N GLY A 130 -8.36 0.03 -9.28
CA GLY A 130 -8.02 -1.31 -8.76
C GLY A 130 -9.17 -2.00 -8.04
N SER A 131 -10.23 -1.27 -7.73
CA SER A 131 -11.29 -1.72 -6.84
C SER A 131 -12.34 -2.59 -7.55
N SER A 132 -12.81 -3.60 -6.84
CA SER A 132 -14.04 -4.33 -7.16
C SER A 132 -15.29 -3.73 -6.49
N TYR A 133 -15.13 -2.68 -5.70
CA TYR A 133 -16.19 -1.97 -4.99
C TYR A 133 -16.52 -0.65 -5.70
N SER A 134 -17.78 -0.24 -5.64
CA SER A 134 -18.20 1.09 -6.11
C SER A 134 -17.74 2.20 -5.15
N ALA A 135 -17.68 3.44 -5.64
CA ALA A 135 -17.37 4.60 -4.80
C ALA A 135 -18.38 4.77 -3.65
N GLU A 136 -19.67 4.47 -3.90
CA GLU A 136 -20.72 4.56 -2.89
C GLU A 136 -20.55 3.50 -1.78
N GLU A 137 -20.15 2.28 -2.13
CA GLU A 137 -19.85 1.24 -1.14
C GLU A 137 -18.65 1.62 -0.28
N LEU A 138 -17.59 2.11 -0.90
CA LEU A 138 -16.37 2.53 -0.20
C LEU A 138 -16.61 3.75 0.69
N ALA A 139 -17.42 4.72 0.24
CA ALA A 139 -17.76 5.91 1.00
C ALA A 139 -18.45 5.59 2.36
N LYS A 140 -19.19 4.48 2.46
CA LYS A 140 -19.81 4.02 3.72
C LYS A 140 -18.79 3.71 4.83
N HIS A 141 -17.52 3.51 4.48
CA HIS A 141 -16.44 3.24 5.42
C HIS A 141 -15.66 4.48 5.84
N ASN A 142 -16.10 5.69 5.42
CA ASN A 142 -15.50 6.98 5.72
C ASN A 142 -14.01 7.06 5.32
N PRO A 143 -13.64 6.85 4.04
CA PRO A 143 -12.28 7.10 3.57
C PRO A 143 -11.97 8.60 3.64
N TRP A 144 -10.68 8.93 3.81
CA TRP A 144 -10.25 10.32 3.71
C TRP A 144 -10.49 10.89 2.30
N LYS A 145 -10.18 10.08 1.27
CA LYS A 145 -10.40 10.48 -0.14
C LYS A 145 -10.60 9.27 -1.04
N ILE A 146 -11.41 9.42 -2.07
CA ILE A 146 -11.57 8.47 -3.18
C ILE A 146 -11.19 9.18 -4.47
N ILE A 147 -10.37 8.53 -5.30
CA ILE A 147 -9.99 9.00 -6.63
C ILE A 147 -10.21 7.89 -7.66
N ASP A 148 -10.48 8.25 -8.91
CA ASP A 148 -10.70 7.25 -9.97
C ASP A 148 -9.43 6.47 -10.30
N LYS A 149 -8.32 7.18 -10.50
CA LYS A 149 -6.98 6.63 -10.80
C LYS A 149 -5.90 7.52 -10.21
N LEU A 150 -4.68 7.01 -10.11
CA LEU A 150 -3.53 7.84 -9.81
C LEU A 150 -3.32 8.89 -10.91
N PRO A 151 -2.96 10.13 -10.58
CA PRO A 151 -2.84 11.21 -11.55
C PRO A 151 -1.74 10.94 -12.60
N ASP A 152 -1.94 11.45 -13.79
CA ASP A 152 -0.99 11.28 -14.90
C ASP A 152 0.32 12.06 -14.64
N LYS A 153 0.22 13.18 -13.94
CA LYS A 153 1.38 13.96 -13.47
C LYS A 153 1.66 13.65 -12.00
N SER A 154 2.82 13.08 -11.73
CA SER A 154 3.18 12.65 -10.36
C SER A 154 3.23 13.79 -9.34
N GLN A 155 3.51 15.05 -9.78
CA GLN A 155 3.45 16.22 -8.92
C GLN A 155 2.04 16.48 -8.35
N GLU A 156 1.00 16.21 -9.16
CA GLU A 156 -0.39 16.35 -8.73
C GLU A 156 -0.70 15.40 -7.57
N PHE A 157 -0.06 14.23 -7.53
CA PHE A 157 -0.21 13.28 -6.44
C PHE A 157 0.29 13.85 -5.10
N LEU A 158 1.41 14.57 -5.07
CA LEU A 158 1.87 15.24 -3.85
C LEU A 158 0.91 16.35 -3.42
N THR A 159 0.32 17.06 -4.37
CA THR A 159 -0.71 18.06 -4.07
C THR A 159 -1.93 17.41 -3.42
N GLU A 160 -2.35 16.25 -3.93
CA GLU A 160 -3.41 15.43 -3.34
C GLU A 160 -3.09 15.01 -1.90
N LEU A 161 -1.87 14.53 -1.65
CA LEU A 161 -1.43 14.10 -0.31
C LEU A 161 -1.26 15.29 0.65
N ALA A 162 -0.83 16.46 0.16
CA ALA A 162 -0.63 17.66 0.96
C ALA A 162 -1.95 18.36 1.30
N ASP A 163 -3.04 18.07 0.61
CA ASP A 163 -4.33 18.70 0.86
C ASP A 163 -4.85 18.30 2.25
N ARG A 164 -4.76 19.25 3.19
CA ARG A 164 -5.21 19.06 4.59
C ARG A 164 -6.70 19.39 4.78
N ARG A 165 -7.41 19.73 3.70
CA ARG A 165 -8.82 20.10 3.77
C ARG A 165 -9.69 18.83 3.80
N ASN A 166 -9.99 18.41 5.04
CA ASN A 166 -11.29 17.91 5.50
C ASN A 166 -11.31 17.86 7.02
#